data_d498235af2a36faba7ed133f8b726405
#
_entry.id   d498235af2a36faba7ed133f8b726405
#
_cell.length_a   1.000
_cell.length_b   1.000
_cell.length_c   1.000
_cell.angle_alpha   90.00
_cell.angle_beta   90.00
_cell.angle_gamma   90.00
#
_symmetry.space_group_name_H-M   'P 1'
#
loop_
_entity.id
_entity.type
_entity.pdbx_description
1 polymer ?
#
loop_
_entity_poly.entity_id
_entity_poly.type
_entity_poly.pdbx_seq_one_letter_code
_entity_poly.pdbx_strand_id
1 'polypeptide(L)'
;MKQRLKHLIKKWFPTIHPLPAERLARWEKELLAAPPDIKDKETIKHVETLDYLDNKECHIRNTQRRVRSIALIPVTLGLITSLLLTINDFIKERRSAETNLHDWIELVREKYGEEFYLRNDLPDYMEDARYIGNDKEISLKKYLHYRYTFYPSSSRLLKIDIGFLLLYLLIIPPFVWAIFFLRRQAPLIIDRERQIFYTWYKGKAYVARYPQVGMAEKTNILFLKVYGLDENNQLIGRGFIPNVSSYSFAFLSSGNDKGLALAFIVKFLLNGKEAVSKVDYKRREPLIWWSKDKRPADLDAQIPLILAELDRLGPPDEDLSE
;
A
#
# COMPACT_ATOMS: atom_id res chain seq x y z
N MET A 1 -16.28 23.22 2.67
CA MET A 1 -16.00 21.90 2.06
C MET A 1 -14.85 21.15 2.76
N LYS A 2 -13.66 21.73 2.97
CA LYS A 2 -12.51 21.08 3.66
C LYS A 2 -12.81 20.58 5.10
N GLN A 3 -13.61 21.27 5.89
CA GLN A 3 -13.95 20.84 7.27
C GLN A 3 -14.91 19.64 7.29
N ARG A 4 -15.89 19.57 6.39
CA ARG A 4 -16.80 18.41 6.26
C ARG A 4 -16.07 17.17 5.80
N LEU A 5 -15.11 17.32 4.88
CA LEU A 5 -14.26 16.20 4.43
C LEU A 5 -13.35 15.70 5.56
N LYS A 6 -12.75 16.59 6.36
CA LYS A 6 -11.98 16.21 7.55
C LYS A 6 -12.83 15.48 8.59
N HIS A 7 -14.08 15.89 8.79
CA HIS A 7 -15.01 15.22 9.72
C HIS A 7 -15.43 13.84 9.23
N LEU A 8 -15.68 13.68 7.92
CA LEU A 8 -15.97 12.39 7.30
C LEU A 8 -14.76 11.45 7.38
N ILE A 9 -13.56 11.94 7.06
CA ILE A 9 -12.31 11.15 7.17
C ILE A 9 -12.10 10.72 8.63
N LYS A 10 -12.35 11.60 9.61
CA LYS A 10 -12.23 11.29 11.04
C LYS A 10 -13.26 10.25 11.51
N LYS A 11 -14.43 10.20 10.89
CA LYS A 11 -15.49 9.21 11.18
C LYS A 11 -15.20 7.84 10.58
N TRP A 12 -14.58 7.77 9.40
CA TRP A 12 -14.21 6.52 8.71
C TRP A 12 -12.84 5.97 9.14
N PHE A 13 -11.96 6.85 9.60
CA PHE A 13 -10.68 6.49 10.17
C PHE A 13 -10.65 7.01 11.62
N PRO A 14 -11.22 6.27 12.58
CA PRO A 14 -11.16 6.65 13.97
C PRO A 14 -9.71 6.90 14.33
N THR A 15 -9.47 8.04 14.97
CA THR A 15 -8.16 8.39 15.54
C THR A 15 -7.67 7.16 16.29
N ILE A 16 -6.53 6.61 15.86
CA ILE A 16 -5.88 5.52 16.57
C ILE A 16 -5.61 6.09 17.96
N HIS A 17 -6.39 5.70 18.95
CA HIS A 17 -6.11 6.05 20.33
C HIS A 17 -4.68 5.64 20.63
N PRO A 18 -3.89 6.47 21.31
CA PRO A 18 -2.56 6.07 21.71
C PRO A 18 -2.67 4.72 22.41
N LEU A 19 -1.99 3.70 21.88
CA LEU A 19 -1.95 2.39 22.51
C LEU A 19 -1.08 2.54 23.75
N PRO A 20 -1.55 2.09 24.92
CA PRO A 20 -0.68 1.98 26.07
C PRO A 20 0.54 1.13 25.66
N ALA A 21 1.72 1.69 25.83
CA ALA A 21 2.95 1.04 25.46
C ALA A 21 3.69 0.60 26.73
N GLU A 22 3.94 -0.70 26.82
CA GLU A 22 4.84 -1.24 27.83
C GLU A 22 6.29 -0.95 27.46
N ARG A 23 7.19 -0.96 28.43
CA ARG A 23 8.62 -0.81 28.17
C ARG A 23 9.21 -2.09 27.61
N LEU A 24 9.93 -1.97 26.48
CA LEU A 24 10.63 -3.12 25.90
C LEU A 24 11.58 -3.77 26.91
N ALA A 25 12.22 -2.99 27.77
CA ALA A 25 13.12 -3.46 28.82
C ALA A 25 12.46 -4.36 29.87
N ARG A 26 11.14 -4.31 30.07
CA ARG A 26 10.43 -5.24 30.95
C ARG A 26 10.59 -6.71 30.53
N TRP A 27 10.67 -6.94 29.23
CA TRP A 27 10.76 -8.27 28.61
C TRP A 27 12.19 -8.74 28.38
N GLU A 28 13.20 -7.95 28.82
CA GLU A 28 14.62 -8.22 28.58
C GLU A 28 15.05 -9.63 28.95
N LYS A 29 14.70 -10.08 30.17
CA LYS A 29 15.08 -11.41 30.67
C LYS A 29 14.52 -12.54 29.80
N GLU A 30 13.26 -12.43 29.41
CA GLU A 30 12.60 -13.43 28.58
C GLU A 30 13.18 -13.41 27.15
N LEU A 31 13.43 -12.24 26.58
CA LEU A 31 14.00 -12.08 25.25
C LEU A 31 15.44 -12.57 25.16
N LEU A 32 16.24 -12.37 26.23
CA LEU A 32 17.61 -12.92 26.33
C LEU A 32 17.61 -14.44 26.52
N ALA A 33 16.64 -14.96 27.23
CA ALA A 33 16.50 -16.40 27.46
C ALA A 33 16.00 -17.16 26.22
N ALA A 34 15.46 -16.49 25.22
CA ALA A 34 15.07 -17.10 23.95
C ALA A 34 16.24 -17.89 23.33
N PRO A 35 15.99 -19.04 22.67
CA PRO A 35 17.05 -19.86 22.10
C PRO A 35 18.00 -19.04 21.21
N PRO A 36 19.30 -19.30 21.23
CA PRO A 36 20.24 -18.65 20.34
C PRO A 36 19.93 -19.07 18.91
N ASP A 37 19.67 -18.10 18.06
CA ASP A 37 19.42 -18.28 16.62
C ASP A 37 20.42 -17.41 15.83
N ILE A 38 21.69 -17.83 15.87
CA ILE A 38 22.79 -17.09 15.26
C ILE A 38 22.79 -17.33 13.76
N LYS A 39 22.55 -16.26 12.99
CA LYS A 39 22.46 -16.32 11.54
C LYS A 39 23.83 -16.38 10.87
N ASP A 40 23.98 -17.30 9.94
CA ASP A 40 25.11 -17.36 9.01
C ASP A 40 24.82 -16.61 7.70
N LYS A 41 25.73 -16.74 6.72
CA LYS A 41 25.61 -16.05 5.42
C LYS A 41 24.36 -16.45 4.62
N GLU A 42 23.88 -17.66 4.77
CA GLU A 42 22.71 -18.15 4.03
C GLU A 42 21.41 -17.81 4.75
N THR A 43 21.36 -18.02 6.05
CA THR A 43 20.14 -17.81 6.85
C THR A 43 19.82 -16.33 7.06
N ILE A 44 20.84 -15.44 7.17
CA ILE A 44 20.61 -14.01 7.40
C ILE A 44 19.85 -13.34 6.23
N LYS A 45 19.98 -13.84 5.01
CA LYS A 45 19.25 -13.35 3.85
C LYS A 45 17.74 -13.49 4.00
N HIS A 46 17.30 -14.50 4.76
CA HIS A 46 15.89 -14.81 5.01
C HIS A 46 15.32 -14.06 6.22
N VAL A 47 16.13 -13.31 6.97
CA VAL A 47 15.65 -12.45 8.06
C VAL A 47 14.93 -11.23 7.47
N GLU A 48 13.62 -11.33 7.38
CA GLU A 48 12.78 -10.30 6.75
C GLU A 48 12.77 -8.96 7.46
N THR A 49 13.02 -8.99 8.77
CA THR A 49 13.08 -7.82 9.64
C THR A 49 14.30 -6.92 9.34
N LEU A 50 15.37 -7.50 8.75
CA LEU A 50 16.67 -6.87 8.68
C LEU A 50 16.92 -6.18 7.32
N ASP A 51 17.42 -4.93 7.34
CA ASP A 51 17.93 -4.21 6.18
C ASP A 51 19.49 -4.11 6.20
N TYR A 52 20.06 -3.92 7.39
CA TYR A 52 21.51 -3.76 7.58
C TYR A 52 21.92 -4.28 8.95
N LEU A 53 23.11 -4.83 9.05
CA LEU A 53 23.71 -5.28 10.30
C LEU A 53 25.23 -5.20 10.21
N ASP A 54 25.83 -4.50 11.17
CA ASP A 54 27.27 -4.53 11.46
C ASP A 54 27.52 -4.57 12.98
N ASN A 55 28.76 -4.29 13.41
CA ASN A 55 29.11 -4.31 14.84
C ASN A 55 28.50 -3.14 15.63
N LYS A 56 28.14 -2.05 14.98
CA LYS A 56 27.66 -0.80 15.58
C LYS A 56 26.16 -0.62 15.45
N GLU A 57 25.63 -0.91 14.28
CA GLU A 57 24.23 -0.59 13.94
C GLU A 57 23.47 -1.79 13.39
N CYS A 58 22.20 -1.86 13.74
CA CYS A 58 21.24 -2.77 13.16
C CYS A 58 20.04 -1.97 12.63
N HIS A 59 19.73 -2.12 11.34
CA HIS A 59 18.62 -1.42 10.71
C HIS A 59 17.44 -2.35 10.55
N ILE A 60 16.37 -2.06 11.28
CA ILE A 60 15.12 -2.81 11.27
C ILE A 60 14.18 -2.24 10.22
N ARG A 61 13.65 -3.11 9.42
CA ARG A 61 12.80 -2.80 8.28
C ARG A 61 11.36 -2.52 8.69
N ASN A 62 10.74 -1.50 8.08
CA ASN A 62 9.32 -1.22 8.27
C ASN A 62 8.47 -2.13 7.37
N THR A 63 7.34 -2.64 7.91
CA THR A 63 6.38 -3.51 7.22
C THR A 63 5.78 -2.88 5.94
N GLN A 64 5.57 -1.58 5.91
CA GLN A 64 4.97 -0.89 4.75
C GLN A 64 5.75 -1.08 3.44
N ARG A 65 7.02 -1.45 3.53
CA ARG A 65 7.85 -1.72 2.35
C ARG A 65 7.33 -2.87 1.48
N ARG A 66 6.67 -3.86 2.10
CA ARG A 66 6.12 -5.03 1.39
C ARG A 66 4.75 -4.80 0.78
N VAL A 67 3.94 -3.94 1.37
CA VAL A 67 2.56 -3.67 0.90
C VAL A 67 2.55 -3.29 -0.58
N ARG A 68 3.54 -2.48 -1.03
CA ARG A 68 3.67 -2.11 -2.43
C ARG A 68 3.89 -3.32 -3.35
N SER A 69 4.87 -4.16 -3.04
CA SER A 69 5.30 -5.25 -3.94
C SER A 69 4.30 -6.41 -3.96
N ILE A 70 3.67 -6.70 -2.83
CA ILE A 70 2.87 -7.90 -2.64
C ILE A 70 1.37 -7.64 -2.78
N ALA A 71 0.92 -6.42 -2.47
CA ALA A 71 -0.49 -6.06 -2.59
C ALA A 71 -0.74 -5.08 -3.75
N LEU A 72 -0.11 -3.90 -3.73
CA LEU A 72 -0.46 -2.86 -4.71
C LEU A 72 -0.13 -3.24 -6.15
N ILE A 73 1.05 -3.79 -6.42
CA ILE A 73 1.45 -4.14 -7.79
C ILE A 73 0.58 -5.27 -8.35
N PRO A 74 0.39 -6.44 -7.69
CA PRO A 74 -0.47 -7.50 -8.21
C PRO A 74 -1.93 -7.07 -8.39
N VAL A 75 -2.49 -6.33 -7.42
CA VAL A 75 -3.87 -5.82 -7.54
C VAL A 75 -3.99 -4.86 -8.72
N THR A 76 -3.04 -3.93 -8.88
CA THR A 76 -3.07 -2.99 -10.01
C THR A 76 -2.94 -3.72 -11.35
N LEU A 77 -2.05 -4.71 -11.45
CA LEU A 77 -1.92 -5.54 -12.67
C LEU A 77 -3.21 -6.29 -12.95
N GLY A 78 -3.84 -6.88 -11.93
CA GLY A 78 -5.14 -7.54 -12.07
C GLY A 78 -6.23 -6.59 -12.58
N LEU A 79 -6.31 -5.38 -12.03
CA LEU A 79 -7.26 -4.36 -12.49
C LEU A 79 -7.00 -3.91 -13.93
N ILE A 80 -5.73 -3.70 -14.31
CA ILE A 80 -5.36 -3.36 -15.68
C ILE A 80 -5.69 -4.50 -16.65
N THR A 81 -5.38 -5.75 -16.27
CA THR A 81 -5.73 -6.92 -17.07
C THR A 81 -7.25 -7.04 -17.25
N SER A 82 -8.01 -6.86 -16.18
CA SER A 82 -9.49 -6.84 -16.25
C SER A 82 -10.00 -5.75 -17.18
N LEU A 83 -9.46 -4.54 -17.12
CA LEU A 83 -9.81 -3.46 -18.06
C LEU A 83 -9.49 -3.83 -19.51
N LEU A 84 -8.32 -4.40 -19.77
CA LEU A 84 -7.93 -4.83 -21.12
C LEU A 84 -8.84 -5.93 -21.67
N LEU A 85 -9.25 -6.88 -20.84
CA LEU A 85 -10.23 -7.91 -21.22
C LEU A 85 -11.58 -7.28 -21.53
N THR A 86 -12.09 -6.36 -20.72
CA THR A 86 -13.34 -5.64 -20.97
C THR A 86 -13.29 -4.87 -22.31
N ILE A 87 -12.17 -4.19 -22.60
CA ILE A 87 -11.99 -3.50 -23.89
C ILE A 87 -11.96 -4.49 -25.06
N ASN A 88 -11.25 -5.62 -24.90
CA ASN A 88 -11.20 -6.64 -25.95
C ASN A 88 -12.57 -7.27 -26.22
N ASP A 89 -13.36 -7.53 -25.16
CA ASP A 89 -14.73 -8.06 -25.32
C ASP A 89 -15.64 -7.03 -26.01
N PHE A 90 -15.52 -5.76 -25.65
CA PHE A 90 -16.23 -4.69 -26.35
C PHE A 90 -15.85 -4.62 -27.85
N ILE A 91 -14.58 -4.77 -28.21
CA ILE A 91 -14.12 -4.78 -29.60
C ILE A 91 -14.69 -6.01 -30.36
N LYS A 92 -14.69 -7.19 -29.71
CA LYS A 92 -15.28 -8.41 -30.31
C LYS A 92 -16.77 -8.26 -30.52
N GLU A 93 -17.49 -7.76 -29.51
CA GLU A 93 -18.93 -7.51 -29.61
C GLU A 93 -19.27 -6.51 -30.72
N ARG A 94 -18.49 -5.43 -30.86
CA ARG A 94 -18.62 -4.49 -31.97
C ARG A 94 -18.48 -5.18 -33.32
N ARG A 95 -17.44 -5.99 -33.52
CA ARG A 95 -17.22 -6.73 -34.78
C ARG A 95 -18.36 -7.69 -35.10
N SER A 96 -18.83 -8.43 -34.12
CA SER A 96 -19.97 -9.33 -34.27
C SER A 96 -21.26 -8.58 -34.60
N ALA A 97 -21.51 -7.46 -33.92
CA ALA A 97 -22.65 -6.61 -34.21
C ALA A 97 -22.57 -6.00 -35.62
N GLU A 98 -21.40 -5.60 -36.07
CA GLU A 98 -21.16 -5.07 -37.42
C GLU A 98 -21.52 -6.12 -38.49
N THR A 99 -21.06 -7.37 -38.34
CA THR A 99 -21.40 -8.47 -39.25
C THR A 99 -22.90 -8.71 -39.27
N ASN A 100 -23.53 -8.86 -38.10
CA ASN A 100 -24.97 -9.10 -38.02
C ASN A 100 -25.80 -7.95 -38.60
N LEU A 101 -25.36 -6.72 -38.45
CA LEU A 101 -26.04 -5.54 -39.05
C LEU A 101 -25.89 -5.51 -40.56
N HIS A 102 -24.75 -5.90 -41.10
CA HIS A 102 -24.59 -5.99 -42.57
C HIS A 102 -25.49 -7.07 -43.14
N ASP A 103 -25.55 -8.25 -42.55
CA ASP A 103 -26.46 -9.32 -42.98
C ASP A 103 -27.94 -8.86 -42.91
N TRP A 104 -28.31 -8.13 -41.86
CA TRP A 104 -29.63 -7.57 -41.68
C TRP A 104 -29.95 -6.50 -42.75
N ILE A 105 -29.01 -5.62 -43.06
CA ILE A 105 -29.12 -4.56 -44.09
C ILE A 105 -29.29 -5.18 -45.46
N GLU A 106 -28.60 -6.27 -45.81
CA GLU A 106 -28.78 -7.00 -47.05
C GLU A 106 -30.20 -7.52 -47.21
N LEU A 107 -30.75 -8.15 -46.15
CA LEU A 107 -32.14 -8.64 -46.15
C LEU A 107 -33.17 -7.50 -46.34
N VAL A 108 -32.92 -6.35 -45.70
CA VAL A 108 -33.79 -5.18 -45.85
C VAL A 108 -33.69 -4.62 -47.26
N ARG A 109 -32.48 -4.61 -47.85
CA ARG A 109 -32.22 -4.14 -49.21
C ARG A 109 -32.91 -5.01 -50.27
N GLU A 110 -32.84 -6.32 -50.11
CA GLU A 110 -33.56 -7.25 -51.01
C GLU A 110 -35.09 -7.02 -50.98
N LYS A 111 -35.63 -6.72 -49.82
CA LYS A 111 -37.07 -6.56 -49.66
C LYS A 111 -37.60 -5.18 -50.06
N TYR A 112 -36.85 -4.10 -49.79
CA TYR A 112 -37.32 -2.73 -49.91
C TYR A 112 -36.53 -1.89 -50.94
N GLY A 113 -35.52 -2.47 -51.59
CA GLY A 113 -34.67 -1.83 -52.61
C GLY A 113 -33.44 -1.12 -52.01
N GLU A 114 -32.53 -0.69 -52.91
CA GLU A 114 -31.26 -0.08 -52.57
C GLU A 114 -31.36 1.21 -51.73
N GLU A 115 -32.43 1.99 -51.92
CA GLU A 115 -32.67 3.26 -51.23
C GLU A 115 -33.58 3.16 -50.03
N PHE A 116 -33.70 1.95 -49.41
CA PHE A 116 -34.59 1.71 -48.28
C PHE A 116 -34.42 2.72 -47.13
N TYR A 117 -33.21 3.24 -46.91
CA TYR A 117 -32.91 4.19 -45.85
C TYR A 117 -33.52 5.57 -46.03
N LEU A 118 -33.99 5.91 -47.26
CA LEU A 118 -34.70 7.14 -47.57
C LEU A 118 -36.24 7.01 -47.38
N ARG A 119 -36.72 5.81 -47.17
CA ARG A 119 -38.17 5.54 -47.03
C ARG A 119 -38.65 5.89 -45.63
N ASN A 120 -39.83 6.51 -45.55
CA ASN A 120 -40.46 6.87 -44.26
C ASN A 120 -41.58 5.87 -43.86
N ASP A 121 -41.88 4.91 -44.72
CA ASP A 121 -42.90 3.88 -44.51
C ASP A 121 -42.36 2.52 -44.04
N LEU A 122 -41.12 2.50 -43.57
CA LEU A 122 -40.52 1.32 -43.00
C LEU A 122 -41.11 1.03 -41.61
N PRO A 123 -41.32 -0.25 -41.23
CA PRO A 123 -41.71 -0.61 -39.89
C PRO A 123 -40.70 -0.18 -38.85
N ASP A 124 -41.17 0.17 -37.64
CA ASP A 124 -40.35 0.63 -36.52
C ASP A 124 -39.18 -0.30 -36.17
N TYR A 125 -39.35 -1.63 -36.31
CA TYR A 125 -38.29 -2.61 -36.05
C TYR A 125 -37.14 -2.59 -37.07
N MET A 126 -37.23 -1.77 -38.12
CA MET A 126 -36.17 -1.54 -39.13
C MET A 126 -35.48 -0.19 -38.96
N GLU A 127 -35.79 0.57 -37.93
CA GLU A 127 -35.16 1.88 -37.71
C GLU A 127 -33.64 1.78 -37.52
N ASP A 128 -33.13 0.69 -36.93
CA ASP A 128 -31.72 0.40 -36.81
C ASP A 128 -31.04 0.27 -38.18
N ALA A 129 -31.62 -0.50 -39.12
CA ALA A 129 -31.10 -0.63 -40.47
C ALA A 129 -31.13 0.72 -41.23
N ARG A 130 -32.25 1.47 -41.07
CA ARG A 130 -32.39 2.79 -41.64
C ARG A 130 -31.32 3.78 -41.14
N TYR A 131 -31.01 3.74 -39.81
CA TYR A 131 -29.99 4.60 -39.21
C TYR A 131 -28.58 4.27 -39.71
N ILE A 132 -28.26 3.01 -39.90
CA ILE A 132 -26.95 2.58 -40.43
C ILE A 132 -26.86 2.92 -41.93
N GLY A 133 -27.92 2.69 -42.68
CA GLY A 133 -27.99 3.03 -44.09
C GLY A 133 -27.09 2.17 -44.98
N ASN A 134 -26.39 2.81 -45.91
CA ASN A 134 -25.50 2.16 -46.87
C ASN A 134 -24.03 2.15 -46.46
N ASP A 135 -23.71 2.39 -45.20
CA ASP A 135 -22.32 2.43 -44.75
C ASP A 135 -21.67 1.04 -44.87
N LYS A 136 -20.54 0.97 -45.56
CA LYS A 136 -19.74 -0.27 -45.68
C LYS A 136 -19.03 -0.61 -44.37
N GLU A 137 -18.67 0.42 -43.59
CA GLU A 137 -18.05 0.27 -42.28
C GLU A 137 -18.83 1.10 -41.24
N ILE A 138 -19.16 0.48 -40.11
CA ILE A 138 -19.89 1.16 -39.05
C ILE A 138 -18.89 1.93 -38.19
N SER A 139 -18.94 3.26 -38.23
CA SER A 139 -18.10 4.11 -37.39
C SER A 139 -18.40 3.82 -35.88
N LEU A 140 -17.38 4.05 -35.01
CA LEU A 140 -17.56 3.87 -33.57
C LEU A 140 -18.76 4.67 -33.03
N LYS A 141 -18.96 5.90 -33.51
CA LYS A 141 -20.09 6.75 -33.13
C LYS A 141 -21.43 6.13 -33.49
N LYS A 142 -21.58 5.59 -34.71
CA LYS A 142 -22.80 4.90 -35.16
C LYS A 142 -23.04 3.62 -34.35
N TYR A 143 -21.99 2.84 -34.10
CA TYR A 143 -22.09 1.64 -33.25
C TYR A 143 -22.54 1.97 -31.83
N LEU A 144 -21.96 2.99 -31.18
CA LEU A 144 -22.36 3.40 -29.83
C LEU A 144 -23.83 3.85 -29.80
N HIS A 145 -24.27 4.61 -30.83
CA HIS A 145 -25.67 5.01 -30.92
C HIS A 145 -26.58 3.80 -31.10
N TYR A 146 -26.25 2.89 -32.02
CA TYR A 146 -26.96 1.63 -32.21
C TYR A 146 -27.06 0.83 -30.90
N ARG A 147 -25.94 0.59 -30.22
CA ARG A 147 -25.85 -0.16 -28.97
C ARG A 147 -26.73 0.41 -27.85
N TYR A 148 -26.79 1.73 -27.74
CA TYR A 148 -27.49 2.39 -26.64
C TYR A 148 -28.89 2.91 -26.98
N THR A 149 -29.32 2.72 -28.21
CA THR A 149 -30.68 3.13 -28.66
C THR A 149 -31.50 1.92 -29.13
N PHE A 150 -30.97 1.12 -30.04
CA PHE A 150 -31.72 0.05 -30.69
C PHE A 150 -31.49 -1.34 -30.07
N TYR A 151 -30.39 -1.56 -29.39
CA TYR A 151 -30.09 -2.87 -28.82
C TYR A 151 -31.09 -3.24 -27.71
N PRO A 152 -31.47 -4.52 -27.58
CA PRO A 152 -32.35 -4.97 -26.50
C PRO A 152 -31.76 -4.60 -25.14
N SER A 153 -32.55 -3.97 -24.27
CA SER A 153 -32.08 -3.46 -22.94
C SER A 153 -31.01 -2.39 -22.98
N SER A 154 -30.98 -1.56 -24.04
CA SER A 154 -30.02 -0.47 -24.28
C SER A 154 -29.76 0.41 -23.05
N SER A 155 -30.81 0.82 -22.33
CA SER A 155 -30.69 1.65 -21.12
C SER A 155 -29.97 0.94 -19.96
N ARG A 156 -30.11 -0.37 -19.84
CA ARG A 156 -29.38 -1.19 -18.83
C ARG A 156 -27.92 -1.34 -19.23
N LEU A 157 -27.64 -1.61 -20.51
CA LEU A 157 -26.27 -1.72 -21.03
C LEU A 157 -25.51 -0.43 -20.82
N LEU A 158 -26.10 0.72 -21.16
CA LEU A 158 -25.48 2.03 -20.95
C LEU A 158 -25.08 2.24 -19.47
N LYS A 159 -25.98 1.91 -18.54
CA LYS A 159 -25.70 2.05 -17.09
C LYS A 159 -24.56 1.14 -16.64
N ILE A 160 -24.52 -0.09 -17.15
CA ILE A 160 -23.46 -1.06 -16.83
C ILE A 160 -22.11 -0.59 -17.39
N ASP A 161 -22.06 -0.20 -18.65
CA ASP A 161 -20.83 0.21 -19.32
C ASP A 161 -20.26 1.50 -18.69
N ILE A 162 -21.13 2.48 -18.39
CA ILE A 162 -20.72 3.70 -17.64
C ILE A 162 -20.26 3.32 -16.22
N GLY A 163 -20.97 2.41 -15.54
CA GLY A 163 -20.60 1.94 -14.21
C GLY A 163 -19.19 1.32 -14.19
N PHE A 164 -18.87 0.45 -15.13
CA PHE A 164 -17.53 -0.13 -15.26
C PHE A 164 -16.47 0.92 -15.61
N LEU A 165 -16.76 1.82 -16.55
CA LEU A 165 -15.84 2.90 -16.91
C LEU A 165 -15.50 3.78 -15.70
N LEU A 166 -16.52 4.20 -14.95
CA LEU A 166 -16.34 4.99 -13.72
C LEU A 166 -15.57 4.22 -12.66
N LEU A 167 -15.86 2.92 -12.50
CA LEU A 167 -15.16 2.06 -11.55
C LEU A 167 -13.66 2.02 -11.85
N TYR A 168 -13.27 1.75 -13.10
CA TYR A 168 -11.86 1.71 -13.49
C TYR A 168 -11.19 3.08 -13.38
N LEU A 169 -11.86 4.18 -13.80
CA LEU A 169 -11.36 5.54 -13.67
C LEU A 169 -11.18 5.98 -12.21
N LEU A 170 -12.01 5.48 -11.31
CA LEU A 170 -11.94 5.82 -9.90
C LEU A 170 -10.86 5.01 -9.16
N ILE A 171 -10.70 3.72 -9.51
CA ILE A 171 -9.85 2.79 -8.76
C ILE A 171 -8.43 2.74 -9.31
N ILE A 172 -8.22 2.61 -10.62
CA ILE A 172 -6.87 2.40 -11.20
C ILE A 172 -5.92 3.57 -10.91
N PRO A 173 -6.28 4.85 -11.16
CA PRO A 173 -5.35 5.96 -10.97
C PRO A 173 -4.81 6.11 -9.54
N PRO A 174 -5.65 6.01 -8.47
CA PRO A 174 -5.14 6.02 -7.09
C PRO A 174 -4.15 4.89 -6.79
N PHE A 175 -4.40 3.67 -7.30
CA PHE A 175 -3.50 2.54 -7.11
C PHE A 175 -2.17 2.75 -7.84
N VAL A 176 -2.22 3.19 -9.11
CA VAL A 176 -1.02 3.55 -9.88
C VAL A 176 -0.25 4.66 -9.17
N TRP A 177 -0.94 5.71 -8.74
CA TRP A 177 -0.34 6.80 -7.97
C TRP A 177 0.33 6.27 -6.69
N ALA A 178 -0.35 5.41 -5.93
CA ALA A 178 0.20 4.83 -4.71
C ALA A 178 1.47 4.01 -4.98
N ILE A 179 1.54 3.25 -6.09
CA ILE A 179 2.74 2.49 -6.46
C ILE A 179 3.96 3.40 -6.63
N PHE A 180 3.78 4.56 -7.26
CA PHE A 180 4.90 5.47 -7.54
C PHE A 180 5.22 6.41 -6.38
N PHE A 181 4.21 6.91 -5.68
CA PHE A 181 4.35 7.98 -4.69
C PHE A 181 4.31 7.52 -3.24
N LEU A 182 4.00 6.23 -2.98
CA LEU A 182 4.10 5.70 -1.62
C LEU A 182 5.56 5.79 -1.16
N ARG A 183 5.83 6.65 -0.18
CA ARG A 183 7.18 6.88 0.33
C ARG A 183 7.67 5.66 1.10
N ARG A 184 8.90 5.24 0.79
CA ARG A 184 9.61 4.28 1.63
C ARG A 184 9.95 4.96 2.96
N GLN A 185 9.38 4.47 4.04
CA GLN A 185 9.74 4.94 5.37
C GLN A 185 11.17 4.56 5.73
N ALA A 186 11.80 5.40 6.54
CA ALA A 186 13.10 5.13 7.10
C ALA A 186 13.09 3.83 7.93
N PRO A 187 14.22 3.09 7.98
CA PRO A 187 14.36 1.98 8.93
C PRO A 187 14.42 2.50 10.36
N LEU A 188 14.12 1.65 11.32
CA LEU A 188 14.49 1.89 12.70
C LEU A 188 15.94 1.45 12.88
N ILE A 189 16.80 2.38 13.26
CA ILE A 189 18.21 2.13 13.47
C ILE A 189 18.44 1.93 14.97
N ILE A 190 19.11 0.85 15.30
CA ILE A 190 19.53 0.50 16.63
C ILE A 190 21.03 0.75 16.70
N ASP A 191 21.43 1.79 17.43
CA ASP A 191 22.82 2.12 17.66
C ASP A 191 23.25 1.48 19.00
N ARG A 192 24.13 0.49 18.89
CA ARG A 192 24.60 -0.26 20.04
C ARG A 192 25.52 0.57 20.93
N GLU A 193 26.40 1.40 20.35
CA GLU A 193 27.35 2.19 21.10
C GLU A 193 26.65 3.23 21.98
N ARG A 194 25.61 3.87 21.45
CA ARG A 194 24.83 4.89 22.15
C ARG A 194 23.64 4.31 22.93
N GLN A 195 23.33 3.04 22.76
CA GLN A 195 22.15 2.36 23.36
C GLN A 195 20.84 3.06 23.01
N ILE A 196 20.69 3.52 21.77
CA ILE A 196 19.52 4.25 21.28
C ILE A 196 18.87 3.57 20.08
N PHE A 197 17.56 3.80 19.96
CA PHE A 197 16.74 3.48 18.81
C PHE A 197 16.35 4.77 18.14
N TYR A 198 16.62 4.93 16.86
CA TYR A 198 16.22 6.14 16.15
C TYR A 198 15.75 5.87 14.73
N THR A 199 14.91 6.76 14.25
CA THR A 199 14.39 6.78 12.88
C THR A 199 14.06 8.21 12.50
N TRP A 200 13.63 8.43 11.26
CA TRP A 200 13.13 9.74 10.84
C TRP A 200 11.87 9.61 9.99
N TYR A 201 11.10 10.68 9.96
CA TYR A 201 9.91 10.77 9.15
C TYR A 201 9.61 12.20 8.77
N LYS A 202 9.47 12.47 7.46
CA LYS A 202 9.20 13.80 6.92
C LYS A 202 10.16 14.89 7.46
N GLY A 203 11.44 14.57 7.55
CA GLY A 203 12.46 15.51 8.00
C GLY A 203 12.58 15.69 9.50
N LYS A 204 11.83 14.96 10.33
CA LYS A 204 11.91 15.00 11.80
C LYS A 204 12.53 13.71 12.34
N ALA A 205 13.41 13.83 13.34
CA ALA A 205 13.98 12.71 14.07
C ALA A 205 12.99 12.15 15.10
N TYR A 206 13.10 10.85 15.33
CA TYR A 206 12.43 10.15 16.43
C TYR A 206 13.43 9.23 17.07
N VAL A 207 13.62 9.31 18.37
CA VAL A 207 14.64 8.58 19.11
C VAL A 207 14.12 8.16 20.49
N ALA A 208 14.68 7.09 21.04
CA ALA A 208 14.51 6.70 22.44
C ALA A 208 15.75 5.95 22.92
N ARG A 209 16.13 6.09 24.19
CA ARG A 209 17.09 5.17 24.83
C ARG A 209 16.42 3.82 25.02
N TYR A 210 17.20 2.76 25.05
CA TYR A 210 16.67 1.40 25.22
C TYR A 210 15.64 1.28 26.35
N PRO A 211 15.86 1.79 27.58
CA PRO A 211 14.87 1.70 28.66
C PRO A 211 13.57 2.49 28.39
N GLN A 212 13.61 3.44 27.45
CA GLN A 212 12.50 4.33 27.14
C GLN A 212 11.68 3.86 25.93
N VAL A 213 12.17 2.85 25.19
CA VAL A 213 11.45 2.31 24.02
C VAL A 213 10.14 1.68 24.48
N GLY A 214 9.03 2.19 23.95
CA GLY A 214 7.72 1.60 24.15
C GLY A 214 7.49 0.42 23.21
N MET A 215 6.79 -0.59 23.69
CA MET A 215 6.31 -1.73 22.93
C MET A 215 4.81 -1.85 23.12
N ALA A 216 4.07 -1.96 22.03
CA ALA A 216 2.64 -2.21 22.05
C ALA A 216 2.26 -3.25 21.01
N GLU A 217 1.21 -4.02 21.29
CA GLU A 217 0.64 -4.96 20.35
C GLU A 217 -0.86 -4.66 20.15
N LYS A 218 -1.27 -4.56 18.90
CA LYS A 218 -2.67 -4.42 18.53
C LYS A 218 -2.99 -5.29 17.32
N THR A 219 -4.03 -6.12 17.45
CA THR A 219 -4.50 -6.98 16.34
C THR A 219 -3.33 -7.73 15.65
N ASN A 220 -2.48 -8.35 16.47
CA ASN A 220 -1.27 -9.05 16.04
C ASN A 220 -0.18 -8.18 15.35
N ILE A 221 -0.28 -6.86 15.40
CA ILE A 221 0.75 -5.96 14.89
C ILE A 221 1.60 -5.47 16.05
N LEU A 222 2.91 -5.67 15.93
CA LEU A 222 3.90 -5.16 16.88
C LEU A 222 4.23 -3.71 16.54
N PHE A 223 4.24 -2.85 17.54
CA PHE A 223 4.67 -1.47 17.46
C PHE A 223 5.85 -1.24 18.42
N LEU A 224 6.91 -0.64 17.92
CA LEU A 224 7.98 -0.07 18.73
C LEU A 224 7.82 1.46 18.72
N LYS A 225 7.75 2.06 19.90
CA LYS A 225 7.47 3.48 20.06
C LYS A 225 8.75 4.23 20.38
N VAL A 226 9.01 5.25 19.57
CA VAL A 226 10.10 6.21 19.70
C VAL A 226 9.52 7.63 19.70
N TYR A 227 10.26 8.61 20.15
CA TYR A 227 9.73 9.94 20.45
C TYR A 227 10.48 11.00 19.66
N GLY A 228 9.78 12.05 19.30
CA GLY A 228 10.29 13.22 18.60
C GLY A 228 9.72 14.50 19.20
N LEU A 229 10.12 15.64 18.67
CA LEU A 229 9.57 16.94 19.04
C LEU A 229 8.61 17.44 17.95
N ASP A 230 7.50 18.01 18.36
CA ASP A 230 6.61 18.71 17.46
C ASP A 230 7.10 20.14 17.16
N GLU A 231 6.26 20.96 16.52
CA GLU A 231 6.59 22.36 16.19
C GLU A 231 6.64 23.27 17.44
N ASN A 232 6.06 22.82 18.55
CA ASN A 232 6.03 23.52 19.83
C ASN A 232 7.06 22.96 20.82
N ASN A 233 8.01 22.14 20.36
CA ASN A 233 8.99 21.40 21.16
C ASN A 233 8.37 20.47 22.21
N GLN A 234 7.14 19.99 21.97
CA GLN A 234 6.51 19.01 22.84
C GLN A 234 6.86 17.61 22.36
N LEU A 235 7.08 16.68 23.31
CA LEU A 235 7.33 15.28 23.01
C LEU A 235 6.11 14.62 22.38
N ILE A 236 6.30 14.02 21.23
CA ILE A 236 5.30 13.23 20.52
C ILE A 236 5.81 11.81 20.29
N GLY A 237 4.98 10.82 20.60
CA GLY A 237 5.28 9.41 20.35
C GLY A 237 4.98 9.03 18.90
N ARG A 238 5.84 8.18 18.32
CA ARG A 238 5.64 7.58 17.01
C ARG A 238 5.84 6.08 17.06
N GLY A 239 4.82 5.34 16.64
CA GLY A 239 4.91 3.88 16.47
C GLY A 239 5.64 3.52 15.18
N PHE A 240 6.64 2.66 15.29
CA PHE A 240 7.32 1.99 14.19
C PHE A 240 6.84 0.55 14.13
N ILE A 241 6.47 0.08 12.95
CA ILE A 241 5.98 -1.30 12.75
C ILE A 241 7.11 -2.11 12.11
N PRO A 242 7.86 -2.92 12.88
CA PRO A 242 8.88 -3.78 12.31
C PRO A 242 8.26 -4.86 11.42
N ASN A 243 8.97 -5.23 10.35
CA ASN A 243 8.55 -6.33 9.50
C ASN A 243 8.96 -7.66 10.14
N VAL A 244 8.13 -8.18 11.04
CA VAL A 244 8.44 -9.37 11.85
C VAL A 244 7.97 -10.68 11.22
N SER A 245 7.16 -10.63 10.16
CA SER A 245 6.56 -11.81 9.56
C SER A 245 7.25 -12.21 8.27
N SER A 246 7.43 -13.52 8.09
CA SER A 246 7.76 -14.12 6.80
C SER A 246 6.61 -13.96 5.79
N TYR A 247 5.40 -13.72 6.26
CA TYR A 247 4.22 -13.45 5.44
C TYR A 247 4.11 -11.96 5.09
N SER A 248 3.38 -11.69 4.03
CA SER A 248 3.27 -10.36 3.41
C SER A 248 2.56 -9.32 4.26
N PHE A 249 1.76 -9.76 5.21
CA PHE A 249 0.92 -8.90 6.01
C PHE A 249 1.27 -9.05 7.49
N ALA A 250 1.47 -7.94 8.20
CA ALA A 250 1.82 -7.93 9.60
C ALA A 250 0.78 -8.64 10.49
N PHE A 251 -0.50 -8.64 10.09
CA PHE A 251 -1.58 -9.32 10.82
C PHE A 251 -1.57 -10.84 10.67
N LEU A 252 -0.77 -11.40 9.75
CA LEU A 252 -0.58 -12.85 9.60
C LEU A 252 0.65 -13.35 10.38
N SER A 253 1.37 -12.47 11.10
CA SER A 253 2.50 -12.89 11.91
C SER A 253 2.03 -13.72 13.10
N SER A 254 2.76 -14.79 13.41
CA SER A 254 2.57 -15.55 14.64
C SER A 254 3.15 -14.79 15.85
N GLY A 255 2.66 -15.10 17.06
CA GLY A 255 3.27 -14.56 18.29
C GLY A 255 4.76 -14.93 18.41
N ASN A 256 5.13 -16.12 17.92
CA ASN A 256 6.51 -16.59 17.91
C ASN A 256 7.43 -15.75 17.03
N ASP A 257 6.97 -15.33 15.82
CA ASP A 257 7.76 -14.48 14.92
C ASP A 257 8.11 -13.13 15.56
N LYS A 258 7.17 -12.55 16.32
CA LYS A 258 7.37 -11.29 17.05
C LYS A 258 8.40 -11.45 18.17
N GLY A 259 8.25 -12.51 18.96
CA GLY A 259 9.20 -12.83 20.03
C GLY A 259 10.61 -13.03 19.50
N LEU A 260 10.78 -13.76 18.39
CA LEU A 260 12.07 -13.96 17.75
C LEU A 260 12.68 -12.65 17.22
N ALA A 261 11.87 -11.77 16.60
CA ALA A 261 12.34 -10.48 16.12
C ALA A 261 12.76 -9.55 17.26
N LEU A 262 11.99 -9.51 18.35
CA LEU A 262 12.35 -8.76 19.56
C LEU A 262 13.59 -9.31 20.24
N ALA A 263 13.69 -10.64 20.37
CA ALA A 263 14.88 -11.29 20.90
C ALA A 263 16.13 -10.97 20.07
N PHE A 264 16.03 -10.99 18.75
CA PHE A 264 17.10 -10.58 17.85
C PHE A 264 17.56 -9.13 18.13
N ILE A 265 16.61 -8.21 18.25
CA ILE A 265 16.86 -6.78 18.50
C ILE A 265 17.57 -6.60 19.85
N VAL A 266 17.03 -7.19 20.91
CA VAL A 266 17.58 -7.04 22.29
C VAL A 266 18.94 -7.72 22.42
N LYS A 267 19.12 -8.92 21.85
CA LYS A 267 20.41 -9.62 21.85
C LYS A 267 21.48 -8.83 21.09
N PHE A 268 21.13 -8.26 19.92
CA PHE A 268 22.07 -7.39 19.20
C PHE A 268 22.50 -6.19 20.04
N LEU A 269 21.54 -5.52 20.64
CA LEU A 269 21.80 -4.31 21.42
C LEU A 269 22.71 -4.60 22.65
N LEU A 270 22.39 -5.62 23.42
CA LEU A 270 23.08 -5.90 24.68
C LEU A 270 24.31 -6.78 24.50
N ASN A 271 24.22 -7.84 23.71
CA ASN A 271 25.26 -8.83 23.55
C ASN A 271 26.11 -8.65 22.29
N GLY A 272 25.66 -7.76 21.37
CA GLY A 272 26.38 -7.45 20.12
C GLY A 272 26.03 -8.35 18.95
N LYS A 273 26.67 -8.06 17.82
CA LYS A 273 26.43 -8.77 16.54
C LYS A 273 26.62 -10.28 16.65
N GLU A 274 27.66 -10.71 17.35
CA GLU A 274 28.02 -12.14 17.46
C GLU A 274 26.94 -12.99 18.12
N ALA A 275 26.08 -12.39 18.96
CA ALA A 275 24.95 -13.04 19.58
C ALA A 275 23.77 -13.31 18.60
N VAL A 276 23.77 -12.67 17.42
CA VAL A 276 22.69 -12.75 16.44
C VAL A 276 23.15 -13.13 15.02
N SER A 277 24.43 -12.87 14.67
CA SER A 277 24.96 -13.18 13.33
C SER A 277 26.45 -13.32 13.32
N LYS A 278 26.95 -14.28 12.52
CA LYS A 278 28.39 -14.48 12.22
C LYS A 278 28.93 -13.52 11.19
N VAL A 279 28.06 -12.85 10.42
CA VAL A 279 28.43 -12.03 9.26
C VAL A 279 27.75 -10.67 9.27
N ASP A 280 28.38 -9.70 8.61
CA ASP A 280 27.74 -8.45 8.30
C ASP A 280 26.70 -8.64 7.20
N TYR A 281 25.64 -7.84 7.23
CA TYR A 281 24.56 -7.95 6.27
C TYR A 281 24.12 -6.60 5.73
N LYS A 282 23.93 -6.54 4.42
CA LYS A 282 23.30 -5.41 3.74
C LYS A 282 22.34 -5.92 2.68
N ARG A 283 21.07 -5.60 2.83
CA ARG A 283 20.05 -5.98 1.88
C ARG A 283 20.17 -5.16 0.60
N ARG A 284 20.04 -5.81 -0.54
CA ARG A 284 19.98 -5.12 -1.83
C ARG A 284 18.76 -4.20 -1.89
N GLU A 285 18.97 -2.97 -2.33
CA GLU A 285 17.87 -2.04 -2.58
C GLU A 285 17.04 -2.51 -3.79
N PRO A 286 15.71 -2.32 -3.77
CA PRO A 286 14.89 -2.56 -4.94
C PRO A 286 15.31 -1.64 -6.09
N LEU A 287 15.35 -2.18 -7.33
CA LEU A 287 15.74 -1.44 -8.55
C LEU A 287 14.90 -0.20 -8.81
N ILE A 288 13.61 -0.21 -8.45
CA ILE A 288 12.67 0.88 -8.70
C ILE A 288 12.10 1.35 -7.38
N TRP A 289 12.62 2.44 -6.85
CA TRP A 289 12.05 3.13 -5.71
C TRP A 289 12.28 4.65 -5.82
N TRP A 290 11.26 5.35 -6.26
CA TRP A 290 11.38 6.76 -6.62
C TRP A 290 11.20 7.72 -5.46
N SER A 291 10.59 7.31 -4.36
CA SER A 291 10.37 8.16 -3.19
C SER A 291 10.86 7.48 -1.92
N LYS A 292 11.96 8.01 -1.35
CA LYS A 292 12.50 7.62 -0.04
C LYS A 292 12.28 8.78 0.94
N ASP A 293 12.05 8.45 2.20
CA ASP A 293 12.10 9.44 3.27
C ASP A 293 13.58 9.83 3.48
N LYS A 294 13.90 11.05 3.11
CA LYS A 294 15.30 11.52 3.17
C LYS A 294 15.73 11.70 4.62
N ARG A 295 16.95 11.24 4.94
CA ARG A 295 17.58 11.52 6.23
C ARG A 295 17.70 13.04 6.39
N PRO A 296 17.21 13.63 7.51
CA PRO A 296 17.41 15.04 7.80
C PRO A 296 18.90 15.37 7.87
N ALA A 297 19.31 16.52 7.36
CA ALA A 297 20.72 16.94 7.43
C ALA A 297 21.15 17.23 8.87
N ASP A 298 20.22 17.64 9.70
CA ASP A 298 20.39 17.99 11.11
C ASP A 298 19.98 16.85 12.08
N LEU A 299 19.85 15.61 11.58
CA LEU A 299 19.45 14.45 12.39
C LEU A 299 20.32 14.32 13.66
N ASP A 300 21.62 14.42 13.49
CA ASP A 300 22.59 14.26 14.60
C ASP A 300 22.51 15.40 15.63
N ALA A 301 21.97 16.57 15.25
CA ALA A 301 21.67 17.67 16.15
C ALA A 301 20.29 17.51 16.84
N GLN A 302 19.31 16.95 16.16
CA GLN A 302 17.97 16.71 16.73
C GLN A 302 17.99 15.64 17.81
N ILE A 303 18.75 14.54 17.63
CA ILE A 303 18.80 13.40 18.56
C ILE A 303 19.09 13.81 20.01
N PRO A 304 20.17 14.55 20.33
CA PRO A 304 20.45 14.93 21.72
C PRO A 304 19.39 15.83 22.34
N LEU A 305 18.75 16.72 21.55
CA LEU A 305 17.67 17.57 22.05
C LEU A 305 16.44 16.74 22.48
N ILE A 306 16.06 15.76 21.66
CA ILE A 306 14.94 14.87 21.99
C ILE A 306 15.26 14.01 23.20
N LEU A 307 16.49 13.48 23.29
CA LEU A 307 16.91 12.65 24.42
C LEU A 307 16.93 13.46 25.72
N ALA A 308 17.42 14.71 25.70
CA ALA A 308 17.41 15.58 26.86
C ALA A 308 15.99 15.84 27.37
N GLU A 309 15.04 16.07 26.43
CA GLU A 309 13.64 16.28 26.80
C GLU A 309 12.95 15.00 27.31
N LEU A 310 13.29 13.85 26.73
CA LEU A 310 12.85 12.54 27.23
C LEU A 310 13.41 12.21 28.63
N ASP A 311 14.67 12.55 28.87
CA ASP A 311 15.30 12.35 30.19
C ASP A 311 14.66 13.28 31.24
N ARG A 312 14.20 14.49 30.84
CA ARG A 312 13.57 15.48 31.70
C ARG A 312 12.12 15.15 32.06
N LEU A 313 11.31 14.76 31.08
CA LEU A 313 9.86 14.59 31.23
C LEU A 313 9.41 13.13 31.37
N GLY A 314 10.23 12.19 30.99
CA GLY A 314 9.83 10.82 30.72
C GLY A 314 9.04 10.72 29.41
N PRO A 315 8.78 9.52 28.93
CA PRO A 315 7.95 9.28 27.76
C PRO A 315 6.48 9.62 28.03
N PRO A 316 5.82 10.37 27.13
CA PRO A 316 4.50 10.99 27.35
C PRO A 316 3.31 10.02 27.46
N ASP A 317 3.54 8.72 27.28
CA ASP A 317 2.45 7.73 27.19
C ASP A 317 2.56 6.64 28.26
N GLU A 318 3.20 6.91 29.36
CA GLU A 318 3.10 6.04 30.50
C GLU A 318 1.70 6.14 31.10
N ASP A 319 0.82 5.19 30.74
CA ASP A 319 -0.20 4.78 31.71
C ASP A 319 0.55 4.13 32.87
N LEU A 320 0.74 4.93 33.90
CA LEU A 320 1.19 4.48 35.23
C LEU A 320 0.06 3.66 35.89
N SER A 321 -0.47 2.65 35.17
CA SER A 321 -1.25 1.60 35.82
C SER A 321 -0.25 0.63 36.45
N GLU A 322 0.05 0.91 37.70
CA GLU A 322 0.61 -0.07 38.62
C GLU A 322 -0.16 -1.40 38.61
#